data_b6ad68581533cfd51572cedcc6c3a814
#
_entry.id   b6ad68581533cfd51572cedcc6c3a814
#
_cell.length_a   1.000
_cell.length_b   1.000
_cell.length_c   1.000
_cell.angle_alpha   90.00
_cell.angle_beta   90.00
_cell.angle_gamma   90.00
#
_symmetry.space_group_name_H-M   'P 1'
#
loop_
_entity.id
_entity.type
_entity.pdbx_description
1 polymer ?
#
loop_
_entity_poly.entity_id
_entity_poly.type
_entity_poly.pdbx_seq_one_letter_code
_entity_poly.pdbx_strand_id
1 'polypeptide(L)'
;MNEHNGSRFAHITKAHPCFNEKMHDKVGRAHVPVAPKCNIYCNFCTRNINDEENRPGVTSCIMKPDDAISHVDDVTAEGPISVVGVAGPGDSLANEETFEFFEKLGKTHPDLIKCMSTNGLLLPKYADRLAELGVNSVTVTINAIDPDIAMDI
;
A
#
# COMPACT_ATOMS: atom_id res chain seq x y z
N MET A 1 14.85 7.01 33.93
CA MET A 1 14.88 7.35 32.47
C MET A 1 13.52 7.02 31.93
N ASN A 2 12.72 8.03 31.62
CA ASN A 2 11.37 7.85 31.12
C ASN A 2 11.43 7.18 29.74
N GLU A 3 11.00 5.94 29.66
CA GLU A 3 10.64 5.34 28.39
C GLU A 3 9.55 6.25 27.79
N HIS A 4 9.90 6.90 26.70
CA HIS A 4 8.94 7.68 25.93
C HIS A 4 7.78 6.75 25.64
N ASN A 5 6.62 7.08 26.14
CA ASN A 5 5.35 6.51 25.73
C ASN A 5 5.29 6.65 24.19
N GLY A 6 5.68 5.60 23.49
CA GLY A 6 5.70 5.58 22.05
C GLY A 6 4.29 5.91 21.52
N SER A 7 4.22 6.45 20.31
CA SER A 7 2.96 6.64 19.61
C SER A 7 2.04 5.43 19.83
N ARG A 8 0.72 5.66 19.94
CA ARG A 8 -0.31 4.61 19.99
C ARG A 8 -0.10 3.52 18.92
N PHE A 9 0.56 3.88 17.82
CA PHE A 9 0.87 3.02 16.68
C PHE A 9 2.34 2.54 16.65
N ALA A 10 3.09 2.69 17.74
CA ALA A 10 4.50 2.31 17.81
C ALA A 10 4.75 0.83 17.45
N HIS A 11 3.80 -0.06 17.73
CA HIS A 11 3.87 -1.48 17.37
C HIS A 11 3.90 -1.68 15.85
N ILE A 12 3.18 -0.86 15.07
CA ILE A 12 3.18 -0.89 13.61
C ILE A 12 4.48 -0.28 13.08
N THR A 13 4.82 0.93 13.52
CA THR A 13 6.01 1.65 13.03
C THR A 13 7.32 0.91 13.33
N LYS A 14 7.39 0.17 14.43
CA LYS A 14 8.57 -0.65 14.76
C LYS A 14 8.79 -1.82 13.78
N ALA A 15 7.73 -2.39 13.24
CA ALA A 15 7.80 -3.54 12.34
C ALA A 15 7.79 -3.16 10.85
N HIS A 16 7.39 -1.92 10.53
CA HIS A 16 7.26 -1.45 9.15
C HIS A 16 8.58 -0.91 8.62
N PRO A 17 9.21 -1.51 7.59
CA PRO A 17 10.53 -1.10 7.11
C PRO A 17 10.60 0.34 6.60
N CYS A 18 9.52 0.93 6.09
CA CYS A 18 9.49 2.32 5.67
C CYS A 18 9.52 3.33 6.83
N PHE A 19 9.22 2.92 8.05
CA PHE A 19 9.16 3.80 9.22
C PHE A 19 10.23 3.48 10.26
N ASN A 20 11.01 2.41 10.04
CA ASN A 20 12.05 1.99 10.95
C ASN A 20 13.31 1.54 10.17
N GLU A 21 14.31 2.39 10.14
CA GLU A 21 15.58 2.15 9.46
C GLU A 21 16.24 0.82 9.87
N LYS A 22 16.12 0.43 11.15
CA LYS A 22 16.69 -0.82 11.67
C LYS A 22 16.02 -2.08 11.11
N MET A 23 14.88 -1.92 10.43
CA MET A 23 14.12 -3.01 9.80
C MET A 23 14.39 -3.16 8.31
N HIS A 24 15.04 -2.16 7.66
CA HIS A 24 15.31 -2.18 6.22
C HIS A 24 16.02 -3.45 5.75
N ASP A 25 17.03 -3.88 6.51
CA ASP A 25 17.86 -5.05 6.16
C ASP A 25 17.34 -6.37 6.77
N LYS A 26 16.25 -6.33 7.52
CA LYS A 26 15.75 -7.48 8.26
C LYS A 26 14.47 -8.08 7.72
N VAL A 27 13.59 -7.25 7.18
CA VAL A 27 12.28 -7.66 6.67
C VAL A 27 11.96 -6.98 5.37
N GLY A 28 11.30 -7.72 4.48
CA GLY A 28 10.81 -7.21 3.22
C GLY A 28 9.43 -6.59 3.30
N ARG A 29 9.07 -5.91 2.22
CA ARG A 29 7.75 -5.41 1.93
C ARG A 29 7.35 -5.87 0.53
N ALA A 30 6.24 -6.58 0.42
CA ALA A 30 5.66 -6.94 -0.86
C ALA A 30 4.65 -5.88 -1.32
N HIS A 31 4.66 -5.55 -2.61
CA HIS A 31 3.63 -4.73 -3.24
C HIS A 31 2.83 -5.56 -4.23
N VAL A 32 1.51 -5.39 -4.20
CA VAL A 32 0.60 -6.07 -5.13
C VAL A 32 -0.15 -5.05 -5.99
N PRO A 33 -0.11 -5.18 -7.33
CA PRO A 33 -0.72 -4.24 -8.25
C PRO A 33 -2.17 -4.64 -8.56
N VAL A 34 -3.07 -4.57 -7.58
CA VAL A 34 -4.49 -4.93 -7.73
C VAL A 34 -5.40 -3.74 -8.04
N ALA A 35 -4.85 -2.54 -8.23
CA ALA A 35 -5.60 -1.29 -8.39
C ALA A 35 -5.37 -0.64 -9.77
N PRO A 36 -5.99 -1.14 -10.86
CA PRO A 36 -5.78 -0.60 -12.21
C PRO A 36 -6.41 0.77 -12.46
N LYS A 37 -7.51 1.12 -11.77
CA LYS A 37 -8.27 2.35 -11.99
C LYS A 37 -7.82 3.46 -11.08
N CYS A 38 -7.98 4.71 -11.51
CA CYS A 38 -7.78 5.89 -10.69
C CYS A 38 -8.98 6.83 -10.82
N ASN A 39 -9.26 7.57 -9.75
CA ASN A 39 -10.35 8.55 -9.69
C ASN A 39 -9.92 9.96 -10.08
N ILE A 40 -8.63 10.18 -10.41
CA ILE A 40 -8.06 11.42 -10.93
C ILE A 40 -7.17 11.14 -12.14
N TYR A 41 -6.78 12.19 -12.83
CA TYR A 41 -5.90 12.13 -13.99
C TYR A 41 -4.76 13.14 -13.83
N CYS A 42 -3.65 12.71 -13.27
CA CYS A 42 -2.48 13.56 -13.10
C CYS A 42 -1.72 13.69 -14.43
N ASN A 43 -1.32 14.91 -14.81
CA ASN A 43 -0.66 15.19 -16.09
C ASN A 43 0.67 14.45 -16.28
N PHE A 44 1.37 14.13 -15.20
CA PHE A 44 2.65 13.40 -15.23
C PHE A 44 2.48 11.87 -15.08
N CYS A 45 1.26 11.36 -14.90
CA CYS A 45 1.03 9.94 -14.68
C CYS A 45 0.72 9.22 -15.99
N THR A 46 1.61 8.35 -16.43
CA THR A 46 1.40 7.57 -17.65
C THR A 46 0.52 6.34 -17.43
N ARG A 47 0.53 5.77 -16.23
CA ARG A 47 -0.14 4.49 -15.86
C ARG A 47 0.14 3.33 -16.82
N ASN A 48 1.21 3.41 -17.58
CA ASN A 48 1.62 2.34 -18.45
C ASN A 48 2.19 1.20 -17.61
N ILE A 49 1.81 -0.02 -17.95
CA ILE A 49 2.49 -1.20 -17.46
C ILE A 49 3.88 -1.20 -18.08
N ASN A 50 4.91 -1.38 -17.25
CA ASN A 50 6.28 -1.36 -17.67
C ASN A 50 6.95 -2.70 -17.34
N ASP A 51 7.23 -3.49 -18.36
CA ASP A 51 7.83 -4.82 -18.23
C ASP A 51 9.35 -4.77 -17.94
N GLU A 52 9.98 -3.61 -18.11
CA GLU A 52 11.43 -3.44 -17.98
C GLU A 52 11.84 -2.95 -16.58
N GLU A 53 10.93 -2.34 -15.83
CA GLU A 53 11.23 -1.76 -14.50
C GLU A 53 10.58 -2.54 -13.37
N ASN A 54 11.39 -2.94 -12.42
CA ASN A 54 10.94 -3.60 -11.19
C ASN A 54 11.30 -2.73 -9.97
N ARG A 55 10.57 -1.64 -9.78
CA ARG A 55 10.74 -0.70 -8.67
C ARG A 55 9.42 -0.54 -7.90
N PRO A 56 9.47 -0.21 -6.59
CA PRO A 56 8.26 0.16 -5.83
C PRO A 56 7.50 1.29 -6.54
N GLY A 57 6.19 1.10 -6.74
CA GLY A 57 5.33 2.06 -7.44
C GLY A 57 5.34 1.96 -8.97
N VAL A 58 6.19 1.10 -9.54
CA VAL A 58 6.16 0.72 -10.96
C VAL A 58 5.76 -0.75 -11.04
N THR A 59 4.81 -1.07 -11.90
CA THR A 59 4.32 -2.44 -12.03
C THR A 59 4.37 -2.91 -13.48
N SER A 60 4.81 -4.15 -13.67
CA SER A 60 4.83 -4.84 -14.96
C SER A 60 3.52 -5.56 -15.27
N CYS A 61 2.63 -5.73 -14.30
CA CYS A 61 1.37 -6.45 -14.47
C CYS A 61 0.26 -5.92 -13.57
N ILE A 62 -0.96 -6.35 -13.84
CA ILE A 62 -2.12 -6.21 -12.96
C ILE A 62 -2.46 -7.60 -12.43
N MET A 63 -2.60 -7.74 -11.13
CA MET A 63 -3.00 -8.99 -10.50
C MET A 63 -4.48 -8.97 -10.12
N LYS A 64 -5.13 -10.11 -10.22
CA LYS A 64 -6.41 -10.33 -9.53
C LYS A 64 -6.15 -10.58 -8.05
N PRO A 65 -7.13 -10.36 -7.15
CA PRO A 65 -6.94 -10.59 -5.72
C PRO A 65 -6.43 -11.98 -5.36
N ASP A 66 -6.89 -13.04 -6.03
CA ASP A 66 -6.43 -14.41 -5.77
C ASP A 66 -4.98 -14.64 -6.20
N ASP A 67 -4.60 -14.12 -7.38
CA ASP A 67 -3.23 -14.21 -7.87
C ASP A 67 -2.28 -13.42 -6.95
N ALA A 68 -2.75 -12.28 -6.43
CA ALA A 68 -2.00 -11.47 -5.47
C ALA A 68 -1.80 -12.20 -4.12
N ILE A 69 -2.77 -12.97 -3.64
CA ILE A 69 -2.59 -13.82 -2.46
C ILE A 69 -1.55 -14.91 -2.73
N SER A 70 -1.63 -15.60 -3.87
CA SER A 70 -0.64 -16.61 -4.25
C SER A 70 0.77 -16.01 -4.33
N HIS A 71 0.90 -14.80 -4.87
CA HIS A 71 2.18 -14.09 -4.87
C HIS A 71 2.68 -13.77 -3.45
N VAL A 72 1.79 -13.40 -2.53
CA VAL A 72 2.16 -13.18 -1.11
C VAL A 72 2.61 -14.49 -0.47
N ASP A 73 1.95 -15.63 -0.75
CA ASP A 73 2.38 -16.95 -0.29
C ASP A 73 3.81 -17.24 -0.74
N ASP A 74 4.11 -17.02 -2.03
CA ASP A 74 5.43 -17.27 -2.60
C ASP A 74 6.52 -16.39 -1.94
N VAL A 75 6.31 -15.08 -1.87
CA VAL A 75 7.34 -14.17 -1.32
C VAL A 75 7.54 -14.34 0.19
N THR A 76 6.50 -14.75 0.93
CA THR A 76 6.64 -15.05 2.36
C THR A 76 7.35 -16.37 2.61
N ALA A 77 7.29 -17.31 1.68
CA ALA A 77 8.06 -18.55 1.71
C ALA A 77 9.56 -18.32 1.40
N GLU A 78 9.88 -17.31 0.59
CA GLU A 78 11.26 -16.98 0.22
C GLU A 78 12.02 -16.18 1.28
N GLY A 79 11.32 -15.39 2.12
CA GLY A 79 11.98 -14.56 3.13
C GLY A 79 11.03 -13.85 4.08
N PRO A 80 11.59 -13.15 5.08
CA PRO A 80 10.82 -12.48 6.10
C PRO A 80 10.14 -11.22 5.52
N ILE A 81 8.85 -11.30 5.26
CA ILE A 81 7.98 -10.18 4.88
C ILE A 81 7.20 -9.71 6.11
N SER A 82 7.20 -8.41 6.39
CA SER A 82 6.40 -7.83 7.48
C SER A 82 5.23 -6.99 7.00
N VAL A 83 5.28 -6.51 5.76
CA VAL A 83 4.29 -5.60 5.19
C VAL A 83 3.86 -6.07 3.81
N VAL A 84 2.56 -6.06 3.56
CA VAL A 84 2.00 -6.19 2.22
C VAL A 84 1.22 -4.93 1.89
N GLY A 85 1.53 -4.33 0.74
CA GLY A 85 0.96 -3.06 0.33
C GLY A 85 0.29 -3.09 -1.03
N VAL A 86 -0.81 -2.37 -1.16
CA VAL A 86 -1.42 -2.05 -2.46
C VAL A 86 -0.88 -0.70 -2.92
N ALA A 87 -0.20 -0.72 -4.08
CA ALA A 87 0.37 0.48 -4.68
C ALA A 87 0.27 0.41 -6.20
N GLY A 88 -0.62 1.16 -6.77
CA GLY A 88 -0.77 1.36 -8.21
C GLY A 88 -1.25 0.16 -9.04
N PRO A 89 -1.26 0.34 -10.38
CA PRO A 89 -0.88 1.58 -11.08
C PRO A 89 -1.87 2.73 -10.91
N GLY A 90 -3.08 2.48 -10.45
CA GLY A 90 -4.09 3.49 -10.15
C GLY A 90 -4.17 3.84 -8.66
N ASP A 91 -5.31 4.37 -8.24
CA ASP A 91 -5.57 4.66 -6.82
C ASP A 91 -6.21 3.47 -6.12
N SER A 92 -5.66 3.06 -4.99
CA SER A 92 -6.13 1.88 -4.25
C SER A 92 -7.61 1.96 -3.89
N LEU A 93 -8.13 3.14 -3.55
CA LEU A 93 -9.53 3.32 -3.14
C LEU A 93 -10.52 3.44 -4.32
N ALA A 94 -10.02 3.55 -5.54
CA ALA A 94 -10.85 3.54 -6.75
C ALA A 94 -11.16 2.12 -7.28
N ASN A 95 -10.73 1.08 -6.56
CA ASN A 95 -10.80 -0.32 -7.00
C ASN A 95 -11.39 -1.20 -5.91
N GLU A 96 -12.45 -1.93 -6.23
CA GLU A 96 -13.04 -2.89 -5.30
C GLU A 96 -12.10 -4.08 -5.03
N GLU A 97 -11.26 -4.41 -6.00
CA GLU A 97 -10.23 -5.45 -5.91
C GLU A 97 -9.25 -5.21 -4.74
N THR A 98 -8.99 -3.95 -4.37
CA THR A 98 -8.19 -3.59 -3.19
C THR A 98 -8.83 -4.09 -1.89
N PHE A 99 -10.12 -3.88 -1.75
CA PHE A 99 -10.86 -4.29 -0.56
C PHE A 99 -10.98 -5.82 -0.48
N GLU A 100 -11.28 -6.46 -1.62
CA GLU A 100 -11.32 -7.91 -1.72
C GLU A 100 -9.96 -8.53 -1.36
N PHE A 101 -8.88 -7.97 -1.86
CA PHE A 101 -7.53 -8.41 -1.54
C PHE A 101 -7.24 -8.30 -0.04
N PHE A 102 -7.53 -7.15 0.60
CA PHE A 102 -7.30 -6.98 2.04
C PHE A 102 -8.17 -7.89 2.90
N GLU A 103 -9.40 -8.21 2.46
CA GLU A 103 -10.25 -9.18 3.14
C GLU A 103 -9.62 -10.57 3.10
N LYS A 104 -9.17 -11.02 1.93
CA LYS A 104 -8.49 -12.31 1.74
C LYS A 104 -7.19 -12.36 2.53
N LEU A 105 -6.36 -11.32 2.43
CA LEU A 105 -5.09 -11.21 3.17
C LEU A 105 -5.29 -11.32 4.68
N GLY A 106 -6.35 -10.71 5.21
CA GLY A 106 -6.66 -10.81 6.64
C GLY A 106 -7.03 -12.22 7.10
N LYS A 107 -7.52 -13.07 6.20
CA LYS A 107 -7.86 -14.47 6.49
C LYS A 107 -6.65 -15.40 6.35
N THR A 108 -5.78 -15.13 5.37
CA THR A 108 -4.63 -16.00 5.06
C THR A 108 -3.36 -15.60 5.83
N HIS A 109 -3.12 -14.30 6.00
CA HIS A 109 -1.92 -13.74 6.61
C HIS A 109 -2.27 -12.65 7.65
N PRO A 110 -2.91 -13.00 8.77
CA PRO A 110 -3.39 -12.02 9.76
C PRO A 110 -2.27 -11.23 10.43
N ASP A 111 -1.06 -11.75 10.46
CA ASP A 111 0.10 -11.13 11.12
C ASP A 111 0.82 -10.10 10.25
N LEU A 112 0.54 -10.04 8.95
CA LEU A 112 1.15 -9.08 8.05
C LEU A 112 0.52 -7.69 8.19
N ILE A 113 1.36 -6.67 8.23
CA ILE A 113 0.93 -5.28 8.22
C ILE A 113 0.35 -4.95 6.84
N LYS A 114 -0.91 -4.50 6.81
CA LYS A 114 -1.59 -4.05 5.61
C LYS A 114 -1.32 -2.58 5.37
N CYS A 115 -0.76 -2.27 4.21
CA CYS A 115 -0.39 -0.92 3.81
C CYS A 115 -1.03 -0.56 2.46
N MET A 116 -1.31 0.71 2.23
CA MET A 116 -1.77 1.17 0.93
C MET A 116 -1.33 2.60 0.63
N SER A 117 -1.30 2.93 -0.66
CA SER A 117 -1.10 4.29 -1.15
C SER A 117 -2.35 4.79 -1.85
N THR A 118 -2.70 6.07 -1.64
CA THR A 118 -3.88 6.71 -2.26
C THR A 118 -3.62 8.20 -2.46
N ASN A 119 -4.37 8.84 -3.36
CA ASN A 119 -4.44 10.31 -3.45
C ASN A 119 -5.28 10.93 -2.32
N GLY A 120 -5.95 10.12 -1.50
CA GLY A 120 -6.71 10.55 -0.33
C GLY A 120 -8.13 11.04 -0.60
N LEU A 121 -8.53 11.32 -1.82
CA LEU A 121 -9.85 11.91 -2.13
C LEU A 121 -11.03 11.00 -1.73
N LEU A 122 -10.85 9.70 -1.82
CA LEU A 122 -11.87 8.71 -1.42
C LEU A 122 -11.71 8.23 0.03
N LEU A 123 -10.65 8.65 0.73
CA LEU A 123 -10.37 8.21 2.10
C LEU A 123 -11.52 8.50 3.08
N PRO A 124 -12.14 9.70 3.08
CA PRO A 124 -13.27 9.98 3.98
C PRO A 124 -14.45 9.02 3.78
N LYS A 125 -14.67 8.54 2.55
CA LYS A 125 -15.76 7.62 2.22
C LYS A 125 -15.49 6.19 2.73
N TYR A 126 -14.23 5.77 2.74
CA TYR A 126 -13.86 4.37 2.98
C TYR A 126 -13.09 4.14 4.29
N ALA A 127 -12.92 5.17 5.12
CA ALA A 127 -12.12 5.08 6.35
C ALA A 127 -12.62 3.95 7.28
N ASP A 128 -13.92 3.85 7.52
CA ASP A 128 -14.50 2.82 8.38
C ASP A 128 -14.29 1.42 7.79
N ARG A 129 -14.51 1.25 6.49
CA ARG A 129 -14.27 -0.03 5.80
C ARG A 129 -12.81 -0.47 5.86
N LEU A 130 -11.87 0.47 5.74
CA LEU A 130 -10.44 0.19 5.88
C LEU A 130 -10.08 -0.24 7.31
N ALA A 131 -10.69 0.39 8.31
CA ALA A 131 -10.51 0.01 9.72
C ALA A 131 -11.06 -1.40 9.99
N GLU A 132 -12.24 -1.73 9.46
CA GLU A 132 -12.85 -3.07 9.56
C GLU A 132 -11.99 -4.15 8.91
N LEU A 133 -11.35 -3.85 7.78
CA LEU A 133 -10.41 -4.73 7.08
C LEU A 133 -9.04 -4.83 7.77
N GLY A 134 -8.82 -4.03 8.82
CA GLY A 134 -7.56 -4.00 9.56
C GLY A 134 -6.40 -3.41 8.77
N VAL A 135 -6.64 -2.44 7.88
CA VAL A 135 -5.57 -1.69 7.21
C VAL A 135 -4.82 -0.88 8.26
N ASN A 136 -3.51 -1.10 8.36
CA ASN A 136 -2.68 -0.58 9.44
C ASN A 136 -1.99 0.73 9.06
N SER A 137 -1.70 0.93 7.78
CA SER A 137 -0.92 2.05 7.27
C SER A 137 -1.47 2.57 5.95
N VAL A 138 -1.63 3.88 5.86
CA VAL A 138 -2.07 4.57 4.65
C VAL A 138 -1.08 5.69 4.34
N THR A 139 -0.56 5.67 3.11
CA THR A 139 0.26 6.77 2.58
C THR A 139 -0.61 7.62 1.65
N VAL A 140 -0.76 8.89 1.98
CA VAL A 140 -1.47 9.85 1.13
C VAL A 140 -0.45 10.63 0.31
N THR A 141 -0.59 10.57 -1.01
CA THR A 141 0.25 11.32 -1.93
C THR A 141 -0.32 12.72 -2.15
N ILE A 142 0.46 13.73 -1.79
CA ILE A 142 0.19 15.14 -2.06
C ILE A 142 1.26 15.62 -3.04
N ASN A 143 0.85 15.86 -4.29
CA ASN A 143 1.80 16.19 -5.37
C ASN A 143 2.24 17.63 -5.38
N ALA A 144 1.42 18.57 -4.86
CA ALA A 144 1.77 19.98 -4.69
C ALA A 144 1.12 20.53 -3.42
N ILE A 145 1.83 21.44 -2.75
CA ILE A 145 1.34 22.15 -1.56
C ILE A 145 0.68 23.48 -2.01
N ASP A 146 1.20 24.07 -3.06
CA ASP A 146 0.66 25.28 -3.64
C ASP A 146 -0.61 24.97 -4.44
N PRO A 147 -1.76 25.66 -4.15
CA PRO A 147 -3.03 25.37 -4.82
C PRO A 147 -3.00 25.65 -6.34
N ASP A 148 -2.28 26.68 -6.77
CA ASP A 148 -2.20 27.06 -8.18
C ASP A 148 -1.43 26.00 -8.96
N ILE A 149 -0.33 25.48 -8.38
CA ILE A 149 0.41 24.36 -8.95
C ILE A 149 -0.44 23.08 -8.92
N ALA A 150 -1.19 22.85 -7.85
CA ALA A 150 -2.05 21.65 -7.73
C ALA A 150 -3.17 21.60 -8.78
N MET A 151 -3.66 22.76 -9.25
CA MET A 151 -4.64 22.83 -10.33
C MET A 151 -4.07 22.47 -11.70
N ASP A 152 -2.78 22.60 -11.90
CA ASP A 152 -2.07 22.30 -13.15
C ASP A 152 -1.54 20.85 -13.21
N ILE A 153 -1.68 20.08 -12.14
CA ILE A 153 -1.24 18.69 -12.02
C ILE A 153 -2.35 17.71 -12.39
#